data_198f0d82522886486a7158a7a35a296a
#
_entry.id   198f0d82522886486a7158a7a35a296a
#
_cell.length_a   1.000
_cell.length_b   1.000
_cell.length_c   1.000
_cell.angle_alpha   90.00
_cell.angle_beta   90.00
_cell.angle_gamma   90.00
#
_symmetry.space_group_name_H-M   'P 1'
#
loop_
_entity.id
_entity.type
_entity.pdbx_description
1 polymer ?
#
loop_
_entity_poly.entity_id
_entity_poly.type
_entity_poly.pdbx_seq_one_letter_code
_entity_poly.pdbx_strand_id
1 'polypeptide(L)'
;MAEIEKKPVKIVETILRDAHQSLIATRMTTDQMMPIVEKMDKVGYHAVECWGGATFDASLRFLKEDPWERLRKFRDGFKNTKLQVLFRGQNILGYRPYAEDVVEYFVQKSVANGIDIIRIFDCLNDMRNLQTAVKAANKEKAHAQVAMSYTLGDAYTMEYWVDLAKRIEDMGASSICVKDMAGLLVPYKTTELVSALKDAVNIPIEMHTHYTSGVASMTYMKAVEAGADIIDTAMSPFALGTSQPATEVMVETFKGTPYDTGLDQSLLAEIADYFRPIRDDALESGLLNPKNLGVNIKTLLYQVPGGMLSNLTSQLKEQGAEDKFYEVLEEVPRVRKDLGEPPLVTPSSQIVGTQAVFNVLMGERYKMITKETKDVLAGKYGKTTKPVDPELQKKALGDEEPITCRPADLIPDELDTLRKECAQWIQQDEDVLTYALFPQVAVDFFKYRQAQQTKVDATVADTENGSYPV
;
A
#
# COMPACT_ATOMS: atom_id res chain seq x y z
N MET A 1 5.95 15.91 41.86
CA MET A 1 5.40 15.50 40.57
C MET A 1 5.92 14.10 40.34
N ALA A 2 5.05 13.10 40.13
CA ALA A 2 5.52 11.77 39.77
C ALA A 2 6.31 11.90 38.47
N GLU A 3 7.51 11.29 38.40
CA GLU A 3 8.25 11.18 37.14
C GLU A 3 7.35 10.42 36.16
N ILE A 4 6.91 11.11 35.10
CA ILE A 4 6.16 10.45 34.02
C ILE A 4 7.17 9.58 33.29
N GLU A 5 6.89 8.27 33.22
CA GLU A 5 7.71 7.31 32.52
C GLU A 5 7.89 7.76 31.06
N LYS A 6 9.15 7.89 30.62
CA LYS A 6 9.47 8.28 29.24
C LYS A 6 9.13 7.13 28.31
N LYS A 7 8.27 7.37 27.35
CA LYS A 7 7.86 6.41 26.30
C LYS A 7 8.01 7.05 24.92
N PRO A 8 9.25 7.21 24.39
CA PRO A 8 9.51 7.84 23.10
C PRO A 8 8.72 7.16 22.00
N VAL A 9 7.99 7.96 21.19
CA VAL A 9 7.34 7.45 20.00
C VAL A 9 8.38 7.26 18.88
N LYS A 10 8.23 6.17 18.14
CA LYS A 10 9.10 5.84 17.01
C LYS A 10 8.51 6.35 15.71
N ILE A 11 9.37 6.73 14.77
CA ILE A 11 8.98 7.26 13.47
C ILE A 11 9.32 6.25 12.37
N VAL A 12 8.36 5.96 11.51
CA VAL A 12 8.58 5.34 10.20
C VAL A 12 8.44 6.42 9.13
N GLU A 13 9.50 6.61 8.33
CA GLU A 13 9.51 7.58 7.24
C GLU A 13 9.00 6.94 5.95
N THR A 14 8.06 7.59 5.27
CA THR A 14 7.37 7.04 4.09
C THR A 14 7.73 7.72 2.77
N ILE A 15 8.63 8.70 2.78
CA ILE A 15 8.95 9.50 1.58
C ILE A 15 9.44 8.65 0.41
N LEU A 16 10.13 7.53 0.67
CA LEU A 16 10.66 6.64 -0.37
C LEU A 16 9.62 5.65 -0.93
N ARG A 17 8.38 5.62 -0.40
CA ARG A 17 7.30 4.78 -0.91
C ARG A 17 5.94 5.48 -0.92
N ASP A 18 5.22 5.54 0.22
CA ASP A 18 3.81 5.92 0.24
C ASP A 18 3.58 7.41 -0.06
N ALA A 19 4.45 8.28 0.44
CA ALA A 19 4.32 9.70 0.24
C ALA A 19 4.43 10.09 -1.25
N HIS A 20 5.49 9.66 -1.94
CA HIS A 20 5.63 9.95 -3.36
C HIS A 20 4.67 9.14 -4.26
N GLN A 21 4.20 7.97 -3.78
CA GLN A 21 3.10 7.28 -4.43
C GLN A 21 1.83 8.12 -4.42
N SER A 22 1.51 8.71 -3.28
CA SER A 22 0.28 9.48 -3.06
C SER A 22 0.27 10.83 -3.79
N LEU A 23 1.42 11.46 -3.97
CA LEU A 23 1.53 12.80 -4.53
C LEU A 23 1.96 12.84 -5.99
N ILE A 24 2.89 11.96 -6.40
CA ILE A 24 3.47 11.94 -7.76
C ILE A 24 3.40 10.55 -8.41
N ALA A 25 2.39 9.76 -8.04
CA ALA A 25 2.09 8.48 -8.65
C ALA A 25 3.31 7.54 -8.78
N THR A 26 4.19 7.53 -7.78
CA THR A 26 5.39 6.67 -7.71
C THR A 26 6.46 7.00 -8.78
N ARG A 27 6.58 8.26 -9.19
CA ARG A 27 7.51 8.67 -10.26
C ARG A 27 8.88 9.14 -9.78
N MET A 28 9.16 9.13 -8.47
CA MET A 28 10.51 9.43 -7.97
C MET A 28 11.47 8.31 -8.36
N THR A 29 12.56 8.67 -9.04
CA THR A 29 13.56 7.71 -9.54
C THR A 29 14.53 7.28 -8.45
N THR A 30 15.19 6.14 -8.64
CA THR A 30 16.25 5.67 -7.73
C THR A 30 17.38 6.70 -7.63
N ASP A 31 17.76 7.32 -8.73
CA ASP A 31 18.82 8.34 -8.75
C ASP A 31 18.44 9.62 -7.99
N GLN A 32 17.15 9.95 -7.93
CA GLN A 32 16.67 11.05 -7.09
C GLN A 32 16.65 10.70 -5.59
N MET A 33 16.56 9.42 -5.23
CA MET A 33 16.48 8.98 -3.84
C MET A 33 17.88 8.73 -3.23
N MET A 34 18.76 8.07 -3.97
CA MET A 34 20.04 7.56 -3.43
C MET A 34 20.96 8.61 -2.82
N PRO A 35 21.12 9.85 -3.36
CA PRO A 35 22.08 10.81 -2.80
C PRO A 35 21.81 11.23 -1.34
N ILE A 36 20.58 11.08 -0.86
CA ILE A 36 20.19 11.48 0.51
C ILE A 36 20.15 10.31 1.51
N VAL A 37 20.22 9.07 1.02
CA VAL A 37 19.99 7.85 1.82
C VAL A 37 20.96 7.75 3.01
N GLU A 38 22.26 8.00 2.83
CA GLU A 38 23.23 7.96 3.93
C GLU A 38 22.92 8.99 5.05
N LYS A 39 22.34 10.13 4.67
CA LYS A 39 21.93 11.15 5.63
C LYS A 39 20.66 10.69 6.36
N MET A 40 19.69 10.12 5.65
CA MET A 40 18.48 9.53 6.23
C MET A 40 18.82 8.39 7.21
N ASP A 41 19.82 7.56 6.91
CA ASP A 41 20.27 6.48 7.80
C ASP A 41 20.82 6.95 9.16
N LYS A 42 21.24 8.20 9.25
CA LYS A 42 21.79 8.82 10.50
C LYS A 42 20.72 9.45 11.38
N VAL A 43 19.48 9.59 10.88
CA VAL A 43 18.38 10.25 11.62
C VAL A 43 17.97 9.47 12.86
N GLY A 44 17.98 8.15 12.79
CA GLY A 44 17.48 7.27 13.86
C GLY A 44 16.03 6.88 13.70
N TYR A 45 15.49 6.89 12.48
CA TYR A 45 14.16 6.34 12.18
C TYR A 45 14.04 4.88 12.65
N HIS A 46 12.86 4.49 13.09
CA HIS A 46 12.55 3.09 13.36
C HIS A 46 12.66 2.24 12.11
N ALA A 47 12.09 2.75 11.01
CA ALA A 47 12.18 2.17 9.68
C ALA A 47 11.97 3.25 8.62
N VAL A 48 12.34 2.91 7.37
CA VAL A 48 11.95 3.63 6.16
C VAL A 48 11.10 2.69 5.31
N GLU A 49 9.88 3.10 4.98
CA GLU A 49 9.06 2.39 4.02
C GLU A 49 9.53 2.74 2.62
N CYS A 50 10.11 1.78 1.89
CA CYS A 50 10.81 2.04 0.63
C CYS A 50 10.32 1.20 -0.54
N TRP A 51 9.47 0.20 -0.30
CA TRP A 51 9.08 -0.74 -1.34
C TRP A 51 7.62 -1.21 -1.21
N GLY A 52 6.98 -1.55 -2.33
CA GLY A 52 5.59 -1.99 -2.38
C GLY A 52 5.09 -2.17 -3.81
N GLY A 53 3.81 -2.55 -3.98
CA GLY A 53 3.24 -2.89 -5.27
C GLY A 53 3.33 -1.79 -6.33
N ALA A 54 2.91 -0.58 -6.00
CA ALA A 54 2.96 0.54 -6.94
C ALA A 54 4.40 0.96 -7.28
N THR A 55 5.31 0.89 -6.31
CA THR A 55 6.74 1.18 -6.54
C THR A 55 7.35 0.16 -7.49
N PHE A 56 7.04 -1.12 -7.30
CA PHE A 56 7.50 -2.21 -8.15
C PHE A 56 6.99 -2.06 -9.59
N ASP A 57 5.68 -1.89 -9.75
CA ASP A 57 5.05 -1.70 -11.07
C ASP A 57 5.54 -0.43 -11.78
N ALA A 58 5.63 0.69 -11.07
CA ALA A 58 6.08 1.96 -11.64
C ALA A 58 7.55 1.92 -12.06
N SER A 59 8.41 1.22 -11.31
CA SER A 59 9.82 1.02 -11.68
C SER A 59 9.94 0.34 -13.04
N LEU A 60 9.21 -0.74 -13.26
CA LEU A 60 9.22 -1.48 -14.52
C LEU A 60 8.58 -0.69 -15.67
N ARG A 61 7.36 -0.19 -15.44
CA ARG A 61 6.49 0.36 -16.49
C ARG A 61 6.91 1.74 -16.95
N PHE A 62 7.24 2.61 -16.02
CA PHE A 62 7.46 4.04 -16.31
C PHE A 62 8.90 4.50 -16.16
N LEU A 63 9.61 3.98 -15.15
CA LEU A 63 10.98 4.42 -14.88
C LEU A 63 12.04 3.58 -15.59
N LYS A 64 11.65 2.40 -16.06
CA LYS A 64 12.58 1.43 -16.68
C LYS A 64 13.74 1.06 -15.76
N GLU A 65 13.44 0.93 -14.47
CA GLU A 65 14.36 0.54 -13.41
C GLU A 65 14.04 -0.86 -12.89
N ASP A 66 15.08 -1.63 -12.54
CA ASP A 66 14.91 -2.92 -11.86
C ASP A 66 14.51 -2.68 -10.40
N PRO A 67 13.28 -3.12 -9.97
CA PRO A 67 12.82 -2.91 -8.61
C PRO A 67 13.67 -3.65 -7.56
N TRP A 68 14.28 -4.78 -7.91
CA TRP A 68 15.16 -5.53 -7.02
C TRP A 68 16.53 -4.86 -6.87
N GLU A 69 17.08 -4.30 -7.95
CA GLU A 69 18.29 -3.50 -7.89
C GLU A 69 18.08 -2.25 -7.03
N ARG A 70 16.93 -1.57 -7.17
CA ARG A 70 16.54 -0.44 -6.32
C ARG A 70 16.56 -0.85 -4.84
N LEU A 71 15.96 -2.00 -4.49
CA LEU A 71 15.95 -2.50 -3.12
C LEU A 71 17.36 -2.77 -2.59
N ARG A 72 18.22 -3.41 -3.38
CA ARG A 72 19.62 -3.65 -3.02
C ARG A 72 20.39 -2.35 -2.80
N LYS A 73 20.21 -1.35 -3.66
CA LYS A 73 20.82 -0.01 -3.46
C LYS A 73 20.36 0.64 -2.17
N PHE A 74 19.07 0.56 -1.82
CA PHE A 74 18.61 1.02 -0.52
C PHE A 74 19.26 0.27 0.63
N ARG A 75 19.35 -1.06 0.58
CA ARG A 75 20.03 -1.83 1.63
C ARG A 75 21.50 -1.46 1.76
N ASP A 76 22.16 -1.18 0.65
CA ASP A 76 23.56 -0.74 0.66
C ASP A 76 23.72 0.67 1.28
N GLY A 77 22.77 1.54 1.10
CA GLY A 77 22.76 2.89 1.68
C GLY A 77 22.33 2.93 3.15
N PHE A 78 21.30 2.18 3.51
CA PHE A 78 20.79 2.09 4.88
C PHE A 78 21.52 0.98 5.65
N LYS A 79 22.32 1.33 6.65
CA LYS A 79 23.07 0.36 7.49
C LYS A 79 22.45 0.20 8.88
N ASN A 80 21.83 1.27 9.41
CA ASN A 80 21.29 1.33 10.76
C ASN A 80 19.76 1.31 10.77
N THR A 81 19.12 1.79 9.71
CA THR A 81 17.68 1.92 9.60
C THR A 81 17.08 0.68 8.95
N LYS A 82 15.97 0.21 9.49
CA LYS A 82 15.22 -0.92 8.92
C LYS A 82 14.51 -0.51 7.62
N LEU A 83 14.45 -1.44 6.68
CA LEU A 83 13.69 -1.28 5.44
C LEU A 83 12.36 -1.99 5.53
N GLN A 84 11.29 -1.31 5.14
CA GLN A 84 9.93 -1.82 5.19
C GLN A 84 9.31 -1.90 3.79
N VAL A 85 8.61 -3.02 3.55
CA VAL A 85 7.77 -3.22 2.35
C VAL A 85 6.30 -3.27 2.72
N LEU A 86 5.45 -2.68 1.88
CA LEU A 86 3.99 -2.89 1.92
C LEU A 86 3.61 -4.10 1.07
N PHE A 87 2.93 -5.09 1.69
CA PHE A 87 2.66 -6.41 1.14
C PHE A 87 1.17 -6.76 1.23
N ARG A 88 0.54 -7.17 0.13
CA ARG A 88 -0.91 -7.41 0.04
C ARG A 88 -1.29 -8.87 0.33
N GLY A 89 -0.84 -9.44 1.43
CA GLY A 89 -1.16 -10.81 1.80
C GLY A 89 -0.98 -11.80 0.64
N GLN A 90 -2.01 -12.60 0.34
CA GLN A 90 -1.93 -13.58 -0.76
C GLN A 90 -1.75 -12.97 -2.15
N ASN A 91 -2.01 -11.66 -2.30
CA ASN A 91 -1.83 -10.94 -3.58
C ASN A 91 -0.41 -10.40 -3.76
N ILE A 92 0.48 -10.58 -2.80
CA ILE A 92 1.89 -10.13 -2.80
C ILE A 92 1.97 -8.61 -3.08
N LEU A 93 2.36 -8.23 -4.28
CA LEU A 93 2.35 -6.85 -4.79
C LEU A 93 1.36 -6.66 -5.95
N GLY A 94 0.70 -7.74 -6.38
CA GLY A 94 -0.25 -7.78 -7.51
C GLY A 94 -1.70 -7.55 -7.12
N TYR A 95 -2.61 -7.95 -8.02
CA TYR A 95 -4.04 -7.70 -7.94
C TYR A 95 -4.90 -8.99 -7.90
N ARG A 96 -4.27 -10.17 -7.92
CA ARG A 96 -4.90 -11.47 -7.76
C ARG A 96 -4.25 -12.25 -6.63
N PRO A 97 -4.91 -13.26 -6.06
CA PRO A 97 -4.24 -14.25 -5.21
C PRO A 97 -3.20 -15.04 -6.03
N TYR A 98 -2.05 -15.34 -5.41
CA TYR A 98 -1.00 -16.20 -5.95
C TYR A 98 -0.93 -17.50 -5.18
N ALA A 99 -0.27 -18.52 -5.77
CA ALA A 99 0.02 -19.78 -5.11
C ALA A 99 0.91 -19.57 -3.87
N GLU A 100 0.87 -20.52 -2.94
CA GLU A 100 1.63 -20.42 -1.69
C GLU A 100 3.14 -20.41 -1.92
N ASP A 101 3.64 -21.24 -2.84
CA ASP A 101 5.05 -21.31 -3.21
C ASP A 101 5.58 -19.96 -3.76
N VAL A 102 4.77 -19.23 -4.52
CA VAL A 102 5.13 -17.89 -5.04
C VAL A 102 5.18 -16.88 -3.90
N VAL A 103 4.20 -16.90 -2.97
CA VAL A 103 4.18 -16.01 -1.80
C VAL A 103 5.39 -16.27 -0.90
N GLU A 104 5.67 -17.53 -0.57
CA GLU A 104 6.82 -17.91 0.26
C GLU A 104 8.14 -17.47 -0.39
N TYR A 105 8.29 -17.74 -1.68
CA TYR A 105 9.51 -17.39 -2.41
C TYR A 105 9.70 -15.87 -2.53
N PHE A 106 8.61 -15.11 -2.72
CA PHE A 106 8.69 -13.65 -2.75
C PHE A 106 9.12 -13.07 -1.40
N VAL A 107 8.59 -13.58 -0.29
CA VAL A 107 9.00 -13.18 1.06
C VAL A 107 10.48 -13.49 1.29
N GLN A 108 10.91 -14.71 0.96
CA GLN A 108 12.32 -15.14 1.07
C GLN A 108 13.25 -14.20 0.30
N LYS A 109 12.92 -13.90 -0.96
CA LYS A 109 13.73 -13.01 -1.80
C LYS A 109 13.70 -11.56 -1.32
N SER A 110 12.58 -11.08 -0.81
CA SER A 110 12.48 -9.73 -0.21
C SER A 110 13.44 -9.58 0.96
N VAL A 111 13.45 -10.54 1.87
CA VAL A 111 14.35 -10.55 3.03
C VAL A 111 15.81 -10.68 2.60
N ALA A 112 16.10 -11.59 1.68
CA ALA A 112 17.46 -11.80 1.15
C ALA A 112 18.02 -10.54 0.46
N ASN A 113 17.17 -9.71 -0.13
CA ASN A 113 17.55 -8.44 -0.75
C ASN A 113 17.48 -7.23 0.20
N GLY A 114 17.20 -7.44 1.50
CA GLY A 114 17.42 -6.44 2.55
C GLY A 114 16.16 -5.88 3.22
N ILE A 115 14.98 -6.44 3.00
CA ILE A 115 13.78 -6.07 3.76
C ILE A 115 13.87 -6.64 5.19
N ASP A 116 13.61 -5.77 6.17
CA ASP A 116 13.56 -6.12 7.60
C ASP A 116 12.13 -6.27 8.10
N ILE A 117 11.22 -5.42 7.61
CA ILE A 117 9.81 -5.37 8.04
C ILE A 117 8.91 -5.62 6.85
N ILE A 118 8.05 -6.63 6.96
CA ILE A 118 7.01 -6.92 5.97
C ILE A 118 5.67 -6.50 6.56
N ARG A 119 5.11 -5.38 6.07
CA ARG A 119 3.78 -4.89 6.44
C ARG A 119 2.75 -5.58 5.56
N ILE A 120 2.03 -6.53 6.14
CA ILE A 120 1.10 -7.42 5.44
C ILE A 120 -0.33 -6.97 5.71
N PHE A 121 -1.12 -6.74 4.66
CA PHE A 121 -2.53 -6.41 4.79
C PHE A 121 -3.40 -7.21 3.81
N ASP A 122 -4.68 -7.34 4.13
CA ASP A 122 -5.70 -7.83 3.22
C ASP A 122 -6.79 -6.78 3.01
N CYS A 123 -7.29 -6.65 1.78
CA CYS A 123 -8.29 -5.64 1.45
C CYS A 123 -9.68 -5.91 2.06
N LEU A 124 -9.95 -7.14 2.50
CA LEU A 124 -11.19 -7.54 3.17
C LEU A 124 -11.00 -7.72 4.68
N ASN A 125 -9.77 -7.54 5.21
CA ASN A 125 -9.37 -7.97 6.56
C ASN A 125 -9.62 -9.47 6.81
N ASP A 126 -9.55 -10.30 5.76
CA ASP A 126 -9.64 -11.75 5.91
C ASP A 126 -8.29 -12.33 6.34
N MET A 127 -8.17 -12.64 7.62
CA MET A 127 -6.93 -13.15 8.22
C MET A 127 -6.41 -14.43 7.58
N ARG A 128 -7.25 -15.21 6.91
CA ARG A 128 -6.84 -16.40 6.17
C ARG A 128 -5.89 -16.07 5.01
N ASN A 129 -6.07 -14.91 4.37
CA ASN A 129 -5.22 -14.43 3.27
C ASN A 129 -3.84 -13.93 3.70
N LEU A 130 -3.60 -13.80 5.01
CA LEU A 130 -2.33 -13.31 5.57
C LEU A 130 -1.41 -14.43 6.07
N GLN A 131 -1.97 -15.62 6.32
CA GLN A 131 -1.29 -16.71 7.01
C GLN A 131 0.03 -17.12 6.36
N THR A 132 0.04 -17.31 5.04
CA THR A 132 1.24 -17.72 4.31
C THR A 132 2.35 -16.69 4.40
N ALA A 133 2.02 -15.41 4.20
CA ALA A 133 3.00 -14.32 4.28
C ALA A 133 3.56 -14.14 5.69
N VAL A 134 2.72 -14.22 6.74
CA VAL A 134 3.18 -14.13 8.15
C VAL A 134 4.08 -15.31 8.50
N LYS A 135 3.70 -16.53 8.13
CA LYS A 135 4.53 -17.71 8.35
C LYS A 135 5.89 -17.62 7.63
N ALA A 136 5.88 -17.19 6.37
CA ALA A 136 7.08 -17.02 5.58
C ALA A 136 8.00 -15.93 6.17
N ALA A 137 7.45 -14.78 6.57
CA ALA A 137 8.21 -13.71 7.22
C ALA A 137 8.88 -14.19 8.52
N ASN A 138 8.15 -14.91 9.38
CA ASN A 138 8.68 -15.47 10.61
C ASN A 138 9.76 -16.55 10.34
N LYS A 139 9.57 -17.40 9.33
CA LYS A 139 10.56 -18.40 8.88
C LYS A 139 11.88 -17.74 8.45
N GLU A 140 11.79 -16.64 7.72
CA GLU A 140 12.96 -15.86 7.27
C GLU A 140 13.49 -14.89 8.36
N LYS A 141 12.92 -14.90 9.57
CA LYS A 141 13.27 -14.05 10.71
C LYS A 141 13.09 -12.54 10.44
N ALA A 142 12.22 -12.19 9.51
CA ALA A 142 11.79 -10.82 9.29
C ALA A 142 10.73 -10.41 10.32
N HIS A 143 10.56 -9.11 10.54
CA HIS A 143 9.48 -8.58 11.37
C HIS A 143 8.17 -8.63 10.58
N ALA A 144 7.29 -9.56 10.95
CA ALA A 144 5.95 -9.66 10.36
C ALA A 144 5.01 -8.63 11.02
N GLN A 145 4.74 -7.53 10.36
CA GLN A 145 3.75 -6.56 10.79
C GLN A 145 2.44 -6.82 10.05
N VAL A 146 1.34 -6.98 10.77
CA VAL A 146 0.02 -7.11 10.15
C VAL A 146 -0.74 -5.80 10.26
N ALA A 147 -1.25 -5.31 9.13
CA ALA A 147 -2.02 -4.08 9.07
C ALA A 147 -3.52 -4.38 9.01
N MET A 148 -4.27 -3.74 9.91
CA MET A 148 -5.74 -3.69 9.88
C MET A 148 -6.14 -2.58 8.90
N SER A 149 -6.84 -2.93 7.82
CA SER A 149 -7.40 -1.95 6.87
C SER A 149 -8.55 -1.22 7.54
N TYR A 150 -8.25 -0.03 8.11
CA TYR A 150 -9.22 0.74 8.87
C TYR A 150 -10.31 1.35 7.99
N THR A 151 -11.54 1.24 8.42
CA THR A 151 -12.71 1.84 7.75
C THR A 151 -13.83 2.07 8.77
N LEU A 152 -14.89 2.75 8.33
CA LEU A 152 -16.11 3.02 9.10
C LEU A 152 -17.28 2.22 8.53
N GLY A 153 -18.25 1.94 9.38
CA GLY A 153 -19.49 1.21 9.04
C GLY A 153 -20.01 0.42 10.23
N ASP A 154 -21.26 -0.02 10.15
CA ASP A 154 -21.91 -0.72 11.28
C ASP A 154 -21.26 -2.06 11.68
N ALA A 155 -20.50 -2.66 10.73
CA ALA A 155 -19.76 -3.89 10.98
C ALA A 155 -18.45 -3.65 11.78
N TYR A 156 -17.93 -2.43 11.75
CA TYR A 156 -16.61 -2.10 12.28
C TYR A 156 -16.70 -1.48 13.67
N THR A 157 -17.26 -2.29 14.61
CA THR A 157 -17.39 -1.91 16.02
C THR A 157 -16.05 -1.98 16.75
N MET A 158 -15.99 -1.49 17.97
CA MET A 158 -14.79 -1.62 18.81
C MET A 158 -14.44 -3.10 19.05
N GLU A 159 -15.46 -3.93 19.29
CA GLU A 159 -15.30 -5.37 19.47
C GLU A 159 -14.68 -6.04 18.24
N TYR A 160 -15.09 -5.62 17.04
CA TYR A 160 -14.50 -6.10 15.79
C TYR A 160 -13.00 -5.82 15.73
N TRP A 161 -12.57 -4.58 16.04
CA TRP A 161 -11.16 -4.21 15.99
C TRP A 161 -10.32 -4.92 17.05
N VAL A 162 -10.88 -5.08 18.26
CA VAL A 162 -10.23 -5.83 19.35
C VAL A 162 -10.10 -7.31 19.01
N ASP A 163 -11.13 -7.95 18.48
CA ASP A 163 -11.08 -9.35 18.03
C ASP A 163 -10.05 -9.53 16.91
N LEU A 164 -10.05 -8.62 15.94
CA LEU A 164 -9.09 -8.65 14.84
C LEU A 164 -7.64 -8.53 15.35
N ALA A 165 -7.38 -7.63 16.30
CA ALA A 165 -6.06 -7.46 16.91
C ALA A 165 -5.58 -8.72 17.63
N LYS A 166 -6.44 -9.36 18.41
CA LYS A 166 -6.10 -10.63 19.08
C LYS A 166 -5.76 -11.74 18.08
N ARG A 167 -6.56 -11.88 17.02
CA ARG A 167 -6.30 -12.85 15.97
C ARG A 167 -4.99 -12.58 15.22
N ILE A 168 -4.60 -11.33 15.09
CA ILE A 168 -3.31 -10.93 14.50
C ILE A 168 -2.15 -11.33 15.43
N GLU A 169 -2.26 -11.07 16.72
CA GLU A 169 -1.25 -11.50 17.70
C GLU A 169 -1.15 -13.04 17.75
N ASP A 170 -2.28 -13.75 17.80
CA ASP A 170 -2.35 -15.22 17.78
C ASP A 170 -1.75 -15.84 16.51
N MET A 171 -1.79 -15.12 15.36
CA MET A 171 -1.16 -15.54 14.12
C MET A 171 0.36 -15.48 14.17
N GLY A 172 0.94 -14.83 15.19
CA GLY A 172 2.37 -14.65 15.36
C GLY A 172 2.91 -13.39 14.70
N ALA A 173 2.11 -12.35 14.53
CA ALA A 173 2.58 -11.05 14.10
C ALA A 173 3.50 -10.41 15.16
N SER A 174 4.52 -9.68 14.71
CA SER A 174 5.47 -8.97 15.57
C SER A 174 4.97 -7.58 15.99
N SER A 175 4.05 -6.99 15.22
CA SER A 175 3.36 -5.71 15.52
C SER A 175 2.08 -5.59 14.70
N ILE A 176 1.22 -4.66 15.11
CA ILE A 176 -0.02 -4.30 14.40
C ILE A 176 0.13 -2.89 13.85
N CYS A 177 -0.29 -2.68 12.59
CA CYS A 177 -0.49 -1.35 12.03
C CYS A 177 -2.00 -1.07 11.89
N VAL A 178 -2.49 0.02 12.48
CA VAL A 178 -3.82 0.55 12.14
C VAL A 178 -3.66 1.39 10.90
N LYS A 179 -4.10 0.87 9.75
CA LYS A 179 -3.86 1.46 8.43
C LYS A 179 -5.09 2.16 7.89
N ASP A 180 -5.10 3.48 8.01
CA ASP A 180 -6.16 4.37 7.54
C ASP A 180 -5.77 5.05 6.22
N MET A 181 -6.15 4.44 5.12
CA MET A 181 -5.83 4.90 3.75
C MET A 181 -6.63 6.14 3.32
N ALA A 182 -7.73 6.43 3.98
CA ALA A 182 -8.65 7.49 3.60
C ALA A 182 -8.63 8.71 4.55
N GLY A 183 -7.88 8.66 5.65
CA GLY A 183 -7.86 9.72 6.66
C GLY A 183 -9.18 9.80 7.45
N LEU A 184 -9.76 8.65 7.80
CA LEU A 184 -11.05 8.52 8.49
C LEU A 184 -10.91 8.58 10.02
N LEU A 185 -9.73 8.30 10.54
CA LEU A 185 -9.43 8.37 11.96
C LEU A 185 -9.51 9.81 12.46
N VAL A 186 -10.37 10.04 13.43
CA VAL A 186 -10.49 11.34 14.12
C VAL A 186 -9.92 11.27 15.53
N PRO A 187 -9.39 12.36 16.10
CA PRO A 187 -8.53 12.32 17.29
C PRO A 187 -9.10 11.55 18.47
N TYR A 188 -10.32 11.86 18.92
CA TYR A 188 -10.89 11.24 20.13
C TYR A 188 -11.32 9.79 19.91
N LYS A 189 -11.82 9.44 18.71
CA LYS A 189 -12.10 8.04 18.37
C LYS A 189 -10.82 7.21 18.29
N THR A 190 -9.73 7.81 17.90
CA THR A 190 -8.41 7.17 17.90
C THR A 190 -7.94 6.89 19.33
N THR A 191 -8.18 7.80 20.28
CA THR A 191 -7.90 7.52 21.71
C THR A 191 -8.64 6.27 22.18
N GLU A 192 -9.96 6.19 21.91
CA GLU A 192 -10.78 5.03 22.29
C GLU A 192 -10.23 3.73 21.66
N LEU A 193 -9.94 3.76 20.36
CA LEU A 193 -9.43 2.61 19.61
C LEU A 193 -8.07 2.14 20.12
N VAL A 194 -7.08 3.05 20.19
CA VAL A 194 -5.72 2.68 20.59
C VAL A 194 -5.68 2.18 22.03
N SER A 195 -6.42 2.81 22.96
CA SER A 195 -6.53 2.31 24.33
C SER A 195 -7.10 0.90 24.40
N ALA A 196 -8.19 0.63 23.66
CA ALA A 196 -8.79 -0.71 23.61
C ALA A 196 -7.84 -1.76 23.02
N LEU A 197 -7.07 -1.39 21.97
CA LEU A 197 -6.08 -2.28 21.38
C LEU A 197 -4.91 -2.56 22.35
N LYS A 198 -4.41 -1.54 23.05
CA LYS A 198 -3.31 -1.69 24.03
C LYS A 198 -3.71 -2.54 25.23
N ASP A 199 -4.99 -2.50 25.61
CA ASP A 199 -5.53 -3.38 26.66
C ASP A 199 -5.72 -4.83 26.18
N ALA A 200 -5.85 -5.04 24.86
CA ALA A 200 -6.19 -6.34 24.28
C ALA A 200 -4.98 -7.17 23.82
N VAL A 201 -3.87 -6.54 23.43
CA VAL A 201 -2.67 -7.20 22.88
C VAL A 201 -1.38 -6.64 23.48
N ASN A 202 -0.31 -7.46 23.47
CA ASN A 202 1.00 -7.09 24.02
C ASN A 202 2.00 -6.61 22.97
N ILE A 203 1.73 -6.84 21.69
CA ILE A 203 2.63 -6.44 20.60
C ILE A 203 2.49 -4.94 20.30
N PRO A 204 3.53 -4.29 19.73
CA PRO A 204 3.51 -2.88 19.41
C PRO A 204 2.39 -2.50 18.43
N ILE A 205 1.85 -1.28 18.61
CA ILE A 205 0.83 -0.70 17.74
C ILE A 205 1.45 0.48 16.99
N GLU A 206 1.34 0.43 15.67
CA GLU A 206 1.74 1.47 14.75
C GLU A 206 0.52 2.13 14.12
N MET A 207 0.60 3.45 13.93
CA MET A 207 -0.47 4.23 13.33
C MET A 207 -0.05 4.74 11.95
N HIS A 208 -0.87 4.47 10.96
CA HIS A 208 -0.73 4.99 9.61
C HIS A 208 -2.04 5.67 9.19
N THR A 209 -2.01 6.95 8.91
CA THR A 209 -3.18 7.67 8.39
C THR A 209 -2.79 8.71 7.36
N HIS A 210 -3.62 8.85 6.30
CA HIS A 210 -3.48 9.89 5.31
C HIS A 210 -4.07 11.21 5.79
N TYR A 211 -3.52 12.32 5.29
CA TYR A 211 -3.90 13.68 5.73
C TYR A 211 -5.15 14.22 5.01
N THR A 212 -5.84 13.41 4.23
CA THR A 212 -6.91 13.82 3.29
C THR A 212 -8.03 14.61 3.99
N SER A 213 -8.41 14.23 5.22
CA SER A 213 -9.43 14.95 6.01
C SER A 213 -8.89 16.17 6.75
N GLY A 214 -7.57 16.34 6.87
CA GLY A 214 -6.92 17.44 7.58
C GLY A 214 -6.71 17.25 9.07
N VAL A 215 -7.09 16.10 9.66
CA VAL A 215 -7.01 15.88 11.13
C VAL A 215 -5.88 14.95 11.56
N ALA A 216 -5.11 14.41 10.63
CA ALA A 216 -4.18 13.32 10.89
C ALA A 216 -3.08 13.63 11.92
N SER A 217 -2.52 14.85 11.97
CA SER A 217 -1.52 15.21 13.00
C SER A 217 -2.14 15.21 14.41
N MET A 218 -3.36 15.72 14.55
CA MET A 218 -4.09 15.69 15.84
C MET A 218 -4.46 14.24 16.22
N THR A 219 -4.78 13.42 15.22
CA THR A 219 -5.05 11.98 15.37
C THR A 219 -3.80 11.27 15.91
N TYR A 220 -2.63 11.51 15.34
CA TYR A 220 -1.38 10.94 15.82
C TYR A 220 -1.02 11.39 17.24
N MET A 221 -1.21 12.67 17.55
CA MET A 221 -1.01 13.15 18.92
C MET A 221 -1.87 12.36 19.92
N LYS A 222 -3.16 12.19 19.61
CA LYS A 222 -4.08 11.43 20.44
C LYS A 222 -3.80 9.91 20.48
N ALA A 223 -3.32 9.35 19.40
CA ALA A 223 -2.88 7.95 19.34
C ALA A 223 -1.68 7.69 20.26
N VAL A 224 -0.67 8.56 20.21
CA VAL A 224 0.55 8.45 21.04
C VAL A 224 0.23 8.64 22.50
N GLU A 225 -0.61 9.62 22.85
CA GLU A 225 -1.10 9.79 24.24
C GLU A 225 -1.87 8.57 24.76
N ALA A 226 -2.57 7.84 23.87
CA ALA A 226 -3.31 6.61 24.18
C ALA A 226 -2.40 5.36 24.20
N GLY A 227 -1.12 5.47 23.84
CA GLY A 227 -0.14 4.41 23.94
C GLY A 227 0.33 3.79 22.61
N ALA A 228 0.03 4.39 21.46
CA ALA A 228 0.64 3.97 20.21
C ALA A 228 2.16 4.08 20.29
N ASP A 229 2.86 3.07 19.76
CA ASP A 229 4.32 2.94 19.89
C ASP A 229 5.07 3.56 18.72
N ILE A 230 4.44 3.60 17.53
CA ILE A 230 5.07 3.99 16.26
C ILE A 230 4.05 4.78 15.43
N ILE A 231 4.51 5.78 14.67
CA ILE A 231 3.70 6.52 13.71
C ILE A 231 4.41 6.64 12.36
N ASP A 232 3.63 6.58 11.27
CA ASP A 232 4.09 6.80 9.90
C ASP A 232 4.03 8.28 9.54
N THR A 233 5.12 8.85 9.09
CA THR A 233 5.20 10.25 8.69
C THR A 233 5.90 10.39 7.34
N ALA A 234 5.83 11.56 6.73
CA ALA A 234 6.53 11.87 5.50
C ALA A 234 7.31 13.19 5.64
N MET A 235 8.52 13.26 5.07
CA MET A 235 9.26 14.54 5.00
C MET A 235 8.39 15.63 4.37
N SER A 236 8.43 16.85 4.94
CA SER A 236 7.48 17.94 4.64
C SER A 236 7.30 18.27 3.15
N PRO A 237 8.28 18.16 2.25
CA PRO A 237 8.05 18.38 0.81
C PRO A 237 7.04 17.41 0.19
N PHE A 238 6.92 16.19 0.72
CA PHE A 238 5.98 15.16 0.25
C PHE A 238 4.97 14.74 1.32
N ALA A 239 4.70 15.59 2.30
CA ALA A 239 3.70 15.39 3.34
C ALA A 239 2.37 16.08 3.03
N LEU A 240 1.38 15.84 3.88
CA LEU A 240 0.04 16.45 3.89
C LEU A 240 -0.84 16.05 2.69
N GLY A 241 -2.02 16.65 2.60
CA GLY A 241 -2.98 16.33 1.53
C GLY A 241 -3.30 14.85 1.45
N THR A 242 -3.01 14.21 0.33
CA THR A 242 -3.20 12.76 0.14
C THR A 242 -2.07 11.90 0.71
N SER A 243 -1.02 12.50 1.30
CA SER A 243 0.10 11.83 1.96
C SER A 243 -0.10 11.79 3.49
N GLN A 244 0.97 11.63 4.27
CA GLN A 244 0.96 11.51 5.72
C GLN A 244 1.27 12.85 6.41
N PRO A 245 1.14 12.94 7.76
CA PRO A 245 1.65 14.06 8.53
C PRO A 245 3.15 14.29 8.33
N ALA A 246 3.57 15.57 8.37
CA ALA A 246 4.97 15.91 8.17
C ALA A 246 5.86 15.44 9.33
N THR A 247 6.97 14.77 8.99
CA THR A 247 7.92 14.20 9.95
C THR A 247 8.44 15.25 10.91
N GLU A 248 8.96 16.37 10.39
CA GLU A 248 9.57 17.47 11.18
C GLU A 248 8.55 18.08 12.14
N VAL A 249 7.29 18.19 11.70
CA VAL A 249 6.19 18.75 12.51
C VAL A 249 5.85 17.80 13.67
N MET A 250 5.77 16.51 13.43
CA MET A 250 5.48 15.52 14.47
C MET A 250 6.64 15.40 15.48
N VAL A 251 7.89 15.43 15.02
CA VAL A 251 9.07 15.45 15.87
C VAL A 251 9.06 16.67 16.80
N GLU A 252 8.79 17.88 16.29
CA GLU A 252 8.70 19.08 17.10
C GLU A 252 7.47 19.06 18.04
N THR A 253 6.35 18.46 17.60
CA THR A 253 5.14 18.30 18.44
C THR A 253 5.43 17.50 19.71
N PHE A 254 6.25 16.45 19.64
CA PHE A 254 6.56 15.60 20.80
C PHE A 254 7.78 16.04 21.59
N LYS A 255 8.56 17.02 21.11
CA LYS A 255 9.78 17.49 21.75
C LYS A 255 9.54 17.99 23.17
N GLY A 256 10.37 17.53 24.11
CA GLY A 256 10.26 17.89 25.51
C GLY A 256 9.08 17.25 26.25
N THR A 257 8.30 16.39 25.60
CA THR A 257 7.25 15.57 26.22
C THR A 257 7.78 14.19 26.61
N PRO A 258 7.01 13.36 27.34
CA PRO A 258 7.37 11.95 27.58
C PRO A 258 7.52 11.12 26.30
N TYR A 259 6.99 11.57 25.19
CA TYR A 259 6.95 10.91 23.89
C TYR A 259 8.06 11.42 22.94
N ASP A 260 8.95 12.28 23.40
CA ASP A 260 10.02 12.89 22.61
C ASP A 260 10.81 11.84 21.82
N THR A 261 10.84 11.99 20.51
CA THR A 261 11.48 11.06 19.58
C THR A 261 13.00 11.07 19.69
N GLY A 262 13.60 12.18 20.16
CA GLY A 262 15.03 12.41 20.19
C GLY A 262 15.69 12.61 18.82
N LEU A 263 14.92 12.73 17.73
CA LEU A 263 15.45 12.93 16.38
C LEU A 263 15.97 14.36 16.19
N ASP A 264 17.07 14.52 15.42
CA ASP A 264 17.70 15.80 15.16
C ASP A 264 16.93 16.61 14.10
N GLN A 265 16.27 17.70 14.53
CA GLN A 265 15.54 18.60 13.66
C GLN A 265 16.41 19.28 12.60
N SER A 266 17.68 19.54 12.88
CA SER A 266 18.58 20.16 11.90
C SER A 266 18.86 19.19 10.75
N LEU A 267 19.07 17.92 11.07
CA LEU A 267 19.27 16.87 10.08
C LEU A 267 18.00 16.62 9.25
N LEU A 268 16.82 16.64 9.89
CA LEU A 268 15.54 16.56 9.18
C LEU A 268 15.35 17.74 8.24
N ALA A 269 15.67 18.97 8.66
CA ALA A 269 15.57 20.14 7.79
C ALA A 269 16.47 20.02 6.54
N GLU A 270 17.72 19.53 6.69
CA GLU A 270 18.61 19.29 5.56
C GLU A 270 18.07 18.23 4.59
N ILE A 271 17.40 17.19 5.09
CA ILE A 271 16.74 16.17 4.25
C ILE A 271 15.53 16.77 3.53
N ALA A 272 14.73 17.59 4.21
CA ALA A 272 13.61 18.29 3.59
C ALA A 272 14.08 19.23 2.46
N ASP A 273 15.16 19.97 2.69
CA ASP A 273 15.74 20.86 1.69
C ASP A 273 16.23 20.11 0.44
N TYR A 274 16.71 18.88 0.60
CA TYR A 274 17.06 18.01 -0.52
C TYR A 274 15.85 17.64 -1.40
N PHE A 275 14.72 17.28 -0.77
CA PHE A 275 13.53 16.87 -1.51
C PHE A 275 12.71 18.03 -2.07
N ARG A 276 12.92 19.27 -1.59
CA ARG A 276 12.16 20.43 -2.02
C ARG A 276 12.24 20.70 -3.52
N PRO A 277 13.43 20.77 -4.17
CA PRO A 277 13.52 20.93 -5.62
C PRO A 277 12.84 19.79 -6.39
N ILE A 278 12.91 18.55 -5.93
CA ILE A 278 12.22 17.40 -6.58
C ILE A 278 10.71 17.62 -6.57
N ARG A 279 10.16 18.11 -5.46
CA ARG A 279 8.74 18.49 -5.36
C ARG A 279 8.39 19.64 -6.29
N ASP A 280 9.22 20.68 -6.35
CA ASP A 280 8.98 21.88 -7.15
C ASP A 280 9.00 21.53 -8.65
N ASP A 281 9.94 20.73 -9.11
CA ASP A 281 9.97 20.16 -10.47
C ASP A 281 8.70 19.34 -10.79
N ALA A 282 8.21 18.56 -9.82
CA ALA A 282 6.98 17.78 -9.99
C ALA A 282 5.73 18.69 -10.09
N LEU A 283 5.72 19.83 -9.38
CA LEU A 283 4.66 20.84 -9.50
C LEU A 283 4.71 21.55 -10.86
N GLU A 284 5.90 21.97 -11.30
CA GLU A 284 6.10 22.68 -12.57
C GLU A 284 5.76 21.80 -13.78
N SER A 285 6.12 20.52 -13.73
CA SER A 285 5.80 19.54 -14.79
C SER A 285 4.33 19.10 -14.78
N GLY A 286 3.56 19.46 -13.74
CA GLY A 286 2.17 19.02 -13.55
C GLY A 286 2.04 17.54 -13.09
N LEU A 287 3.14 16.88 -12.77
CA LEU A 287 3.14 15.52 -12.19
C LEU A 287 2.50 15.53 -10.79
N LEU A 288 2.83 16.52 -9.97
CA LEU A 288 2.15 16.79 -8.71
C LEU A 288 0.97 17.74 -8.95
N ASN A 289 -0.24 17.19 -8.87
CA ASN A 289 -1.44 18.02 -8.94
C ASN A 289 -1.62 18.81 -7.63
N PRO A 290 -1.68 20.16 -7.65
CA PRO A 290 -1.87 20.98 -6.45
C PRO A 290 -3.11 20.61 -5.62
N LYS A 291 -4.14 20.03 -6.24
CA LYS A 291 -5.35 19.57 -5.54
C LYS A 291 -5.05 18.46 -4.53
N ASN A 292 -3.99 17.68 -4.76
CA ASN A 292 -3.58 16.58 -3.86
C ASN A 292 -2.90 17.12 -2.58
N LEU A 293 -2.52 18.38 -2.54
CA LEU A 293 -1.92 19.04 -1.36
C LEU A 293 -2.99 19.63 -0.42
N GLY A 294 -4.23 19.74 -0.89
CA GLY A 294 -5.35 20.24 -0.10
C GLY A 294 -5.95 19.19 0.81
N VAL A 295 -6.76 19.64 1.75
CA VAL A 295 -7.58 18.78 2.62
C VAL A 295 -9.05 18.89 2.26
N ASN A 296 -9.80 17.80 2.45
CA ASN A 296 -11.23 17.77 2.19
C ASN A 296 -11.97 16.96 3.28
N ILE A 297 -12.61 17.67 4.20
CA ILE A 297 -13.36 17.06 5.29
C ILE A 297 -14.53 16.17 4.81
N LYS A 298 -15.00 16.37 3.57
CA LYS A 298 -16.03 15.51 2.97
C LYS A 298 -15.58 14.06 2.79
N THR A 299 -14.26 13.79 2.86
CA THR A 299 -13.73 12.42 2.91
C THR A 299 -14.35 11.61 4.04
N LEU A 300 -14.64 12.23 5.18
CA LEU A 300 -15.31 11.58 6.31
C LEU A 300 -16.77 11.19 6.00
N LEU A 301 -17.40 11.86 5.04
CA LEU A 301 -18.78 11.57 4.61
C LEU A 301 -18.83 10.45 3.58
N TYR A 302 -17.98 10.53 2.55
CA TYR A 302 -17.97 9.55 1.44
C TYR A 302 -17.04 8.36 1.70
N GLN A 303 -16.12 8.48 2.65
CA GLN A 303 -15.15 7.43 3.04
C GLN A 303 -14.27 6.95 1.88
N VAL A 304 -14.01 7.80 0.90
CA VAL A 304 -13.29 7.49 -0.32
C VAL A 304 -11.84 7.96 -0.21
N PRO A 305 -10.84 7.05 -0.37
CA PRO A 305 -9.43 7.42 -0.38
C PRO A 305 -9.06 8.41 -1.50
N GLY A 306 -8.06 9.27 -1.26
CA GLY A 306 -7.62 10.28 -2.23
C GLY A 306 -7.20 9.67 -3.58
N GLY A 307 -6.50 8.53 -3.58
CA GLY A 307 -6.15 7.81 -4.80
C GLY A 307 -7.36 7.30 -5.58
N MET A 308 -8.41 6.88 -4.90
CA MET A 308 -9.67 6.48 -5.54
C MET A 308 -10.36 7.67 -6.20
N LEU A 309 -10.40 8.84 -5.54
CA LEU A 309 -10.97 10.06 -6.12
C LEU A 309 -10.27 10.46 -7.43
N SER A 310 -8.94 10.39 -7.45
CA SER A 310 -8.15 10.66 -8.66
C SER A 310 -8.47 9.69 -9.79
N ASN A 311 -8.60 8.40 -9.48
CA ASN A 311 -8.96 7.37 -10.46
C ASN A 311 -10.37 7.58 -11.01
N LEU A 312 -11.36 7.88 -10.16
CA LEU A 312 -12.73 8.17 -10.59
C LEU A 312 -12.77 9.38 -11.52
N THR A 313 -12.06 10.46 -11.17
CA THR A 313 -11.98 11.66 -12.02
C THR A 313 -11.39 11.33 -13.39
N SER A 314 -10.31 10.54 -13.44
CA SER A 314 -9.66 10.13 -14.70
C SER A 314 -10.59 9.27 -15.56
N GLN A 315 -11.24 8.26 -14.96
CA GLN A 315 -12.18 7.39 -15.66
C GLN A 315 -13.37 8.16 -16.24
N LEU A 316 -13.95 9.09 -15.47
CA LEU A 316 -15.07 9.91 -15.95
C LEU A 316 -14.64 10.87 -17.07
N LYS A 317 -13.42 11.43 -16.98
CA LYS A 317 -12.85 12.27 -18.05
C LYS A 317 -12.66 11.50 -19.34
N GLU A 318 -12.12 10.29 -19.29
CA GLU A 318 -11.95 9.40 -20.45
C GLU A 318 -13.28 9.06 -21.12
N GLN A 319 -14.38 9.01 -20.34
CA GLN A 319 -15.73 8.75 -20.82
C GLN A 319 -16.51 10.02 -21.18
N GLY A 320 -15.93 11.22 -21.03
CA GLY A 320 -16.60 12.49 -21.26
C GLY A 320 -17.81 12.73 -20.34
N ALA A 321 -17.75 12.22 -19.11
CA ALA A 321 -18.84 12.23 -18.13
C ALA A 321 -18.43 12.87 -16.79
N GLU A 322 -17.59 13.91 -16.84
CA GLU A 322 -17.09 14.60 -15.65
C GLU A 322 -18.20 15.22 -14.79
N ASP A 323 -19.32 15.58 -15.40
CA ASP A 323 -20.54 16.08 -14.75
C ASP A 323 -21.17 15.05 -13.80
N LYS A 324 -20.93 13.76 -14.03
CA LYS A 324 -21.45 12.64 -13.22
C LYS A 324 -20.65 12.36 -11.94
N PHE A 325 -19.59 13.10 -11.67
CA PHE A 325 -18.67 12.82 -10.56
C PHE A 325 -19.39 12.70 -9.20
N TYR A 326 -20.31 13.60 -8.89
CA TYR A 326 -21.04 13.56 -7.62
C TYR A 326 -22.04 12.40 -7.55
N GLU A 327 -22.70 12.03 -8.65
CA GLU A 327 -23.59 10.86 -8.72
C GLU A 327 -22.79 9.57 -8.44
N VAL A 328 -21.56 9.48 -8.98
CA VAL A 328 -20.66 8.34 -8.70
C VAL A 328 -20.23 8.32 -7.23
N LEU A 329 -19.91 9.46 -6.63
CA LEU A 329 -19.55 9.52 -5.20
C LEU A 329 -20.72 9.06 -4.30
N GLU A 330 -21.95 9.34 -4.64
CA GLU A 330 -23.15 8.87 -3.92
C GLU A 330 -23.41 7.36 -4.15
N GLU A 331 -23.00 6.83 -5.29
CA GLU A 331 -23.17 5.42 -5.63
C GLU A 331 -22.11 4.52 -4.96
N VAL A 332 -20.89 5.05 -4.69
CA VAL A 332 -19.80 4.28 -4.05
C VAL A 332 -20.22 3.64 -2.72
N PRO A 333 -20.83 4.32 -1.75
CA PRO A 333 -21.28 3.70 -0.50
C PRO A 333 -22.34 2.60 -0.71
N ARG A 334 -23.17 2.74 -1.74
CA ARG A 334 -24.20 1.74 -2.08
C ARG A 334 -23.57 0.46 -2.61
N VAL A 335 -22.67 0.60 -3.59
CA VAL A 335 -21.92 -0.54 -4.14
C VAL A 335 -21.08 -1.21 -3.05
N ARG A 336 -20.43 -0.43 -2.19
CA ARG A 336 -19.68 -0.94 -1.03
C ARG A 336 -20.56 -1.80 -0.12
N LYS A 337 -21.78 -1.33 0.19
CA LYS A 337 -22.73 -2.08 1.02
C LYS A 337 -23.14 -3.39 0.35
N ASP A 338 -23.45 -3.38 -0.93
CA ASP A 338 -23.87 -4.57 -1.67
C ASP A 338 -22.73 -5.63 -1.76
N LEU A 339 -21.48 -5.19 -1.74
CA LEU A 339 -20.30 -6.05 -1.74
C LEU A 339 -19.83 -6.49 -0.33
N GLY A 340 -20.69 -6.35 0.71
CA GLY A 340 -20.38 -6.80 2.06
C GLY A 340 -19.48 -5.86 2.87
N GLU A 341 -19.55 -4.57 2.60
CA GLU A 341 -18.86 -3.47 3.30
C GLU A 341 -17.33 -3.60 3.35
N PRO A 342 -16.61 -3.94 2.27
CA PRO A 342 -15.16 -4.03 2.31
C PRO A 342 -14.52 -2.68 2.68
N PRO A 343 -13.34 -2.66 3.34
CA PRO A 343 -12.52 -1.47 3.42
C PRO A 343 -12.16 -0.97 2.01
N LEU A 344 -12.08 0.34 1.82
CA LEU A 344 -11.70 0.93 0.53
C LEU A 344 -10.17 1.11 0.44
N VAL A 345 -9.49 0.00 0.23
CA VAL A 345 -8.04 -0.09 0.00
C VAL A 345 -7.79 -0.86 -1.32
N THR A 346 -6.59 -0.84 -1.86
CA THR A 346 -6.29 -1.62 -3.08
C THR A 346 -6.37 -3.13 -2.82
N PRO A 347 -7.08 -3.97 -3.62
CA PRO A 347 -7.81 -3.59 -4.85
C PRO A 347 -9.30 -3.25 -4.65
N SER A 348 -9.89 -3.44 -3.48
CA SER A 348 -11.34 -3.27 -3.23
C SER A 348 -11.84 -1.86 -3.58
N SER A 349 -11.04 -0.81 -3.34
CA SER A 349 -11.39 0.56 -3.71
C SER A 349 -11.56 0.73 -5.23
N GLN A 350 -10.72 0.08 -6.02
CA GLN A 350 -10.81 0.11 -7.48
C GLN A 350 -12.05 -0.66 -7.96
N ILE A 351 -12.32 -1.82 -7.37
CA ILE A 351 -13.47 -2.66 -7.71
C ILE A 351 -14.78 -1.91 -7.46
N VAL A 352 -14.94 -1.37 -6.25
CA VAL A 352 -16.11 -0.58 -5.85
C VAL A 352 -16.25 0.66 -6.71
N GLY A 353 -15.16 1.40 -6.95
CA GLY A 353 -15.17 2.62 -7.73
C GLY A 353 -15.57 2.39 -9.19
N THR A 354 -14.93 1.43 -9.84
CA THR A 354 -15.23 1.10 -11.24
C THR A 354 -16.67 0.62 -11.40
N GLN A 355 -17.17 -0.22 -10.48
CA GLN A 355 -18.57 -0.65 -10.52
C GLN A 355 -19.54 0.52 -10.31
N ALA A 356 -19.23 1.46 -9.41
CA ALA A 356 -20.05 2.66 -9.20
C ALA A 356 -20.11 3.53 -10.46
N VAL A 357 -18.97 3.73 -11.15
CA VAL A 357 -18.92 4.43 -12.45
C VAL A 357 -19.84 3.76 -13.47
N PHE A 358 -19.75 2.43 -13.63
CA PHE A 358 -20.62 1.73 -14.59
C PHE A 358 -22.09 1.81 -14.20
N ASN A 359 -22.46 1.71 -12.93
CA ASN A 359 -23.84 1.84 -12.48
C ASN A 359 -24.44 3.20 -12.89
N VAL A 360 -23.67 4.28 -12.74
CA VAL A 360 -24.10 5.64 -13.09
C VAL A 360 -24.14 5.84 -14.61
N LEU A 361 -23.09 5.44 -15.32
CA LEU A 361 -23.02 5.63 -16.78
C LEU A 361 -24.07 4.82 -17.56
N MET A 362 -24.42 3.62 -17.07
CA MET A 362 -25.44 2.77 -17.71
C MET A 362 -26.89 3.18 -17.35
N GLY A 363 -27.05 4.10 -16.38
CA GLY A 363 -28.35 4.54 -15.89
C GLY A 363 -29.16 3.47 -15.14
N GLU A 364 -28.60 2.30 -14.91
CA GLU A 364 -29.19 1.17 -14.19
C GLU A 364 -28.10 0.44 -13.41
N ARG A 365 -28.36 0.21 -12.11
CA ARG A 365 -27.42 -0.49 -11.22
C ARG A 365 -27.22 -1.94 -11.65
N TYR A 366 -25.94 -2.33 -11.77
CA TYR A 366 -25.54 -3.70 -12.14
C TYR A 366 -26.12 -4.19 -13.48
N LYS A 367 -26.43 -3.28 -14.40
CA LYS A 367 -26.68 -3.65 -15.80
C LYS A 367 -25.47 -4.28 -16.45
N MET A 368 -24.31 -3.78 -16.07
CA MET A 368 -23.00 -4.36 -16.34
C MET A 368 -22.28 -4.64 -15.03
N ILE A 369 -21.87 -5.89 -14.80
CA ILE A 369 -21.09 -6.32 -13.64
C ILE A 369 -19.67 -6.57 -14.13
N THR A 370 -18.68 -5.86 -13.53
CA THR A 370 -17.27 -6.07 -13.89
C THR A 370 -16.81 -7.45 -13.46
N LYS A 371 -15.76 -7.97 -14.12
CA LYS A 371 -15.16 -9.25 -13.76
C LYS A 371 -14.73 -9.27 -12.29
N GLU A 372 -14.08 -8.21 -11.85
CA GLU A 372 -13.55 -8.07 -10.48
C GLU A 372 -14.70 -8.03 -9.46
N THR A 373 -15.82 -7.35 -9.78
CA THR A 373 -17.02 -7.37 -8.94
C THR A 373 -17.61 -8.78 -8.86
N LYS A 374 -17.71 -9.50 -10.00
CA LYS A 374 -18.14 -10.90 -10.03
C LYS A 374 -17.22 -11.77 -9.18
N ASP A 375 -15.89 -11.57 -9.24
CA ASP A 375 -14.91 -12.34 -8.48
C ASP A 375 -15.00 -12.07 -6.96
N VAL A 376 -15.34 -10.85 -6.52
CA VAL A 376 -15.66 -10.55 -5.11
C VAL A 376 -16.90 -11.31 -4.68
N LEU A 377 -17.99 -11.25 -5.47
CA LEU A 377 -19.24 -11.96 -5.18
C LEU A 377 -19.06 -13.48 -5.17
N ALA A 378 -18.12 -14.01 -5.95
CA ALA A 378 -17.74 -15.41 -5.98
C ALA A 378 -16.82 -15.83 -4.82
N GLY A 379 -16.41 -14.89 -3.93
CA GLY A 379 -15.52 -15.18 -2.80
C GLY A 379 -14.05 -15.38 -3.19
N LYS A 380 -13.63 -15.07 -4.41
CA LYS A 380 -12.24 -15.29 -4.90
C LYS A 380 -11.21 -14.33 -4.28
N TYR A 381 -11.66 -13.26 -3.63
CA TYR A 381 -10.78 -12.38 -2.83
C TYR A 381 -10.77 -12.74 -1.35
N GLY A 382 -11.65 -13.65 -0.90
CA GLY A 382 -11.80 -14.03 0.49
C GLY A 382 -13.20 -13.71 1.04
N LYS A 383 -13.31 -13.74 2.37
CA LYS A 383 -14.56 -13.49 3.09
C LYS A 383 -14.72 -12.00 3.41
N THR A 384 -15.81 -11.42 2.98
CA THR A 384 -16.21 -10.05 3.31
C THR A 384 -16.66 -9.93 4.78
N THR A 385 -16.59 -8.72 5.35
CA THR A 385 -16.96 -8.47 6.75
C THR A 385 -18.44 -8.72 7.02
N LYS A 386 -19.32 -8.28 6.11
CA LYS A 386 -20.74 -8.62 6.07
C LYS A 386 -21.03 -9.54 4.88
N PRO A 387 -22.13 -10.28 4.90
CA PRO A 387 -22.61 -10.97 3.71
C PRO A 387 -22.81 -9.99 2.56
N VAL A 388 -22.46 -10.40 1.35
CA VAL A 388 -22.78 -9.68 0.13
C VAL A 388 -24.30 -9.71 -0.13
N ASP A 389 -24.80 -8.78 -0.95
CA ASP A 389 -26.21 -8.77 -1.34
C ASP A 389 -26.56 -10.07 -2.08
N PRO A 390 -27.53 -10.88 -1.59
CA PRO A 390 -27.81 -12.21 -2.15
C PRO A 390 -28.48 -12.15 -3.53
N GLU A 391 -29.24 -11.09 -3.82
CA GLU A 391 -29.87 -10.93 -5.13
C GLU A 391 -28.81 -10.56 -6.18
N LEU A 392 -27.88 -9.66 -5.81
CA LEU A 392 -26.76 -9.31 -6.66
C LEU A 392 -25.83 -10.50 -6.87
N GLN A 393 -25.54 -11.29 -5.83
CA GLN A 393 -24.71 -12.49 -5.93
C GLN A 393 -25.32 -13.50 -6.91
N LYS A 394 -26.63 -13.77 -6.78
CA LYS A 394 -27.35 -14.63 -7.70
C LYS A 394 -27.37 -14.09 -9.13
N LYS A 395 -27.57 -12.78 -9.29
CA LYS A 395 -27.53 -12.13 -10.62
C LYS A 395 -26.17 -12.29 -11.28
N ALA A 396 -25.08 -12.17 -10.51
CA ALA A 396 -23.71 -12.24 -11.02
C ALA A 396 -23.23 -13.67 -11.30
N LEU A 397 -23.58 -14.63 -10.44
CA LEU A 397 -23.06 -16.00 -10.48
C LEU A 397 -23.98 -16.98 -11.19
N GLY A 398 -25.30 -16.68 -11.28
CA GLY A 398 -26.30 -17.63 -11.78
C GLY A 398 -26.37 -18.85 -10.84
N ASP A 399 -26.04 -20.03 -11.37
CA ASP A 399 -26.02 -21.30 -10.62
C ASP A 399 -24.65 -21.67 -10.06
N GLU A 400 -23.63 -20.80 -10.23
CA GLU A 400 -22.28 -21.01 -9.66
C GLU A 400 -22.30 -20.80 -8.13
N GLU A 401 -21.81 -21.77 -7.36
CA GLU A 401 -21.66 -21.62 -5.90
C GLU A 401 -20.44 -20.77 -5.55
N PRO A 402 -20.56 -19.82 -4.60
CA PRO A 402 -19.42 -19.00 -4.16
C PRO A 402 -18.41 -19.84 -3.37
N ILE A 403 -17.14 -19.45 -3.47
CA ILE A 403 -16.05 -20.04 -2.70
C ILE A 403 -16.21 -19.63 -1.22
N THR A 404 -16.15 -20.61 -0.32
CA THR A 404 -16.22 -20.40 1.13
C THR A 404 -14.91 -20.72 1.85
N CYS A 405 -14.03 -21.53 1.22
CA CYS A 405 -12.69 -21.79 1.71
C CYS A 405 -11.76 -20.58 1.49
N ARG A 406 -10.52 -20.71 1.91
CA ARG A 406 -9.48 -19.73 1.58
C ARG A 406 -9.18 -19.82 0.07
N PRO A 407 -9.21 -18.70 -0.68
CA PRO A 407 -9.00 -18.76 -2.14
C PRO A 407 -7.68 -19.42 -2.56
N ALA A 408 -6.62 -19.20 -1.81
CA ALA A 408 -5.31 -19.81 -2.08
C ALA A 408 -5.30 -21.35 -2.05
N ASP A 409 -6.20 -21.98 -1.28
CA ASP A 409 -6.31 -23.44 -1.20
C ASP A 409 -6.72 -24.08 -2.53
N LEU A 410 -7.26 -23.28 -3.45
CA LEU A 410 -7.68 -23.69 -4.79
C LEU A 410 -6.62 -23.42 -5.88
N ILE A 411 -5.50 -22.80 -5.52
CA ILE A 411 -4.44 -22.44 -6.46
C ILE A 411 -3.29 -23.44 -6.29
N PRO A 412 -3.00 -24.27 -7.30
CA PRO A 412 -1.86 -25.17 -7.25
C PRO A 412 -0.55 -24.40 -7.32
N ASP A 413 0.56 -25.01 -6.90
CA ASP A 413 1.88 -24.43 -6.99
C ASP A 413 2.20 -23.96 -8.41
N GLU A 414 2.68 -22.72 -8.55
CA GLU A 414 2.91 -22.04 -9.84
C GLU A 414 4.40 -21.85 -10.17
N LEU A 415 5.31 -21.89 -9.18
CA LEU A 415 6.69 -21.43 -9.33
C LEU A 415 7.48 -22.16 -10.42
N ASP A 416 7.36 -23.48 -10.49
CA ASP A 416 8.06 -24.28 -11.50
C ASP A 416 7.55 -24.02 -12.92
N THR A 417 6.25 -23.76 -13.07
CA THR A 417 5.64 -23.41 -14.35
C THR A 417 6.10 -22.01 -14.78
N LEU A 418 6.07 -21.04 -13.88
CA LEU A 418 6.52 -19.68 -14.12
C LEU A 418 8.01 -19.63 -14.53
N ARG A 419 8.86 -20.43 -13.88
CA ARG A 419 10.28 -20.54 -14.26
C ARG A 419 10.49 -21.04 -15.69
N LYS A 420 9.68 -21.99 -16.13
CA LYS A 420 9.73 -22.50 -17.50
C LYS A 420 9.25 -21.47 -18.52
N GLU A 421 8.16 -20.78 -18.20
CA GLU A 421 7.56 -19.76 -19.08
C GLU A 421 8.51 -18.58 -19.33
N CYS A 422 9.22 -18.10 -18.29
CA CYS A 422 10.11 -16.97 -18.41
C CYS A 422 11.60 -17.33 -18.58
N ALA A 423 11.93 -18.61 -18.76
CA ALA A 423 13.32 -19.13 -18.78
C ALA A 423 14.28 -18.33 -19.70
N GLN A 424 13.80 -17.90 -20.86
CA GLN A 424 14.61 -17.14 -21.81
C GLN A 424 14.97 -15.71 -21.36
N TRP A 425 14.28 -15.18 -20.33
CA TRP A 425 14.43 -13.81 -19.85
C TRP A 425 15.18 -13.71 -18.52
N ILE A 426 15.34 -14.83 -17.81
CA ILE A 426 15.91 -14.87 -16.47
C ILE A 426 17.40 -14.51 -16.52
N GLN A 427 17.79 -13.47 -15.77
CA GLN A 427 19.18 -13.08 -15.49
C GLN A 427 19.52 -13.14 -14.01
N GLN A 428 18.50 -13.11 -13.14
CA GLN A 428 18.58 -13.26 -11.68
C GLN A 428 17.36 -14.06 -11.21
N ASP A 429 17.50 -14.70 -10.06
CA ASP A 429 16.42 -15.55 -9.50
C ASP A 429 15.09 -14.81 -9.30
N GLU A 430 15.17 -13.51 -9.00
CA GLU A 430 14.03 -12.65 -8.74
C GLU A 430 13.21 -12.35 -10.00
N ASP A 431 13.75 -12.56 -11.19
CA ASP A 431 13.03 -12.29 -12.45
C ASP A 431 11.78 -13.15 -12.61
N VAL A 432 11.79 -14.38 -12.05
CA VAL A 432 10.60 -15.23 -12.05
C VAL A 432 9.45 -14.60 -11.25
N LEU A 433 9.77 -13.92 -10.16
CA LEU A 433 8.78 -13.23 -9.34
C LEU A 433 8.28 -11.96 -10.02
N THR A 434 9.16 -11.22 -10.69
CA THR A 434 8.81 -10.06 -11.52
C THR A 434 7.84 -10.48 -12.63
N TYR A 435 8.12 -11.59 -13.31
CA TYR A 435 7.23 -12.17 -14.32
C TYR A 435 5.90 -12.63 -13.72
N ALA A 436 5.90 -13.33 -12.59
CA ALA A 436 4.69 -13.81 -11.93
C ALA A 436 3.72 -12.67 -11.60
N LEU A 437 4.26 -11.54 -11.11
CA LEU A 437 3.45 -10.39 -10.72
C LEU A 437 2.89 -9.58 -11.89
N PHE A 438 3.71 -9.36 -12.93
CA PHE A 438 3.41 -8.46 -14.04
C PHE A 438 3.91 -9.05 -15.38
N PRO A 439 3.35 -10.16 -15.89
CA PRO A 439 3.96 -10.92 -16.99
C PRO A 439 4.32 -10.08 -18.22
N GLN A 440 3.36 -9.30 -18.74
CA GLN A 440 3.60 -8.50 -19.94
C GLN A 440 4.62 -7.38 -19.69
N VAL A 441 4.47 -6.68 -18.58
CA VAL A 441 5.36 -5.54 -18.22
C VAL A 441 6.77 -6.03 -17.95
N ALA A 442 6.90 -7.20 -17.31
CA ALA A 442 8.18 -7.84 -17.04
C ALA A 442 8.92 -8.18 -18.34
N VAL A 443 8.24 -8.80 -19.30
CA VAL A 443 8.85 -9.12 -20.60
C VAL A 443 9.32 -7.87 -21.35
N ASP A 444 8.51 -6.80 -21.36
CA ASP A 444 8.88 -5.53 -21.97
C ASP A 444 10.11 -4.91 -21.28
N PHE A 445 10.16 -4.99 -19.93
CA PHE A 445 11.32 -4.54 -19.16
C PHE A 445 12.56 -5.41 -19.42
N PHE A 446 12.42 -6.74 -19.48
CA PHE A 446 13.55 -7.65 -19.73
C PHE A 446 14.17 -7.42 -21.10
N LYS A 447 13.35 -7.18 -22.13
CA LYS A 447 13.83 -6.78 -23.46
C LYS A 447 14.60 -5.46 -23.41
N TYR A 448 14.03 -4.46 -22.71
CA TYR A 448 14.71 -3.17 -22.52
C TYR A 448 16.05 -3.36 -21.79
N ARG A 449 16.08 -4.11 -20.68
CA ARG A 449 17.31 -4.41 -19.92
C ARG A 449 18.35 -5.10 -20.81
N GLN A 450 17.94 -6.08 -21.59
CA GLN A 450 18.84 -6.78 -22.53
C GLN A 450 19.40 -5.81 -23.60
N ALA A 451 18.56 -4.96 -24.18
CA ALA A 451 18.99 -3.95 -25.15
C ALA A 451 20.03 -2.99 -24.56
N GLN A 452 19.82 -2.53 -23.31
CA GLN A 452 20.78 -1.67 -22.61
C GLN A 452 22.13 -2.36 -22.36
N GLN A 453 22.12 -3.67 -22.05
CA GLN A 453 23.34 -4.43 -21.79
C GLN A 453 24.12 -4.77 -23.07
N THR A 454 23.41 -5.20 -24.12
CA THR A 454 24.01 -5.66 -25.37
C THR A 454 24.24 -4.52 -26.36
N LYS A 455 23.62 -3.36 -26.13
CA LYS A 455 23.57 -2.24 -27.10
C LYS A 455 22.90 -2.61 -28.42
N VAL A 456 22.02 -3.63 -28.39
CA VAL A 456 21.24 -4.09 -29.55
C VAL A 456 19.78 -4.21 -29.12
N ASP A 457 18.90 -3.50 -29.82
CA ASP A 457 17.47 -3.65 -29.66
C ASP A 457 16.92 -4.74 -30.59
N ALA A 458 16.71 -5.94 -30.05
CA ALA A 458 16.20 -7.07 -30.82
C ALA A 458 14.78 -6.87 -31.36
N THR A 459 14.01 -5.90 -30.82
CA THR A 459 12.64 -5.62 -31.27
C THR A 459 12.59 -4.86 -32.59
N VAL A 460 13.67 -4.16 -32.92
CA VAL A 460 13.82 -3.40 -34.18
C VAL A 460 14.93 -3.98 -35.08
N ALA A 461 15.52 -5.10 -34.67
CA ALA A 461 16.52 -5.79 -35.48
C ALA A 461 15.85 -6.43 -36.70
N ASP A 462 16.40 -6.17 -37.86
CA ASP A 462 16.07 -6.87 -39.11
C ASP A 462 17.01 -8.06 -39.26
N THR A 463 16.59 -9.22 -38.81
CA THR A 463 17.39 -10.44 -38.83
C THR A 463 17.55 -11.01 -40.23
N GLU A 464 16.64 -10.70 -41.16
CA GLU A 464 16.73 -11.17 -42.56
C GLU A 464 17.81 -10.41 -43.32
N ASN A 465 17.97 -9.11 -43.08
CA ASN A 465 18.99 -8.28 -43.69
C ASN A 465 20.23 -8.07 -42.81
N GLY A 466 20.28 -8.68 -41.64
CA GLY A 466 21.42 -8.56 -40.72
C GLY A 466 21.60 -7.17 -40.11
N SER A 467 20.53 -6.39 -40.02
CA SER A 467 20.52 -5.04 -39.41
C SER A 467 20.19 -5.09 -37.96
N TYR A 468 21.11 -4.68 -37.09
CA TYR A 468 20.98 -4.68 -35.63
C TYR A 468 21.19 -3.24 -35.12
N PRO A 469 20.12 -2.46 -34.94
CA PRO A 469 20.26 -1.09 -34.40
C PRO A 469 20.83 -1.13 -32.98
N VAL A 470 21.69 -0.18 -32.66
CA VAL A 470 22.40 -0.03 -31.37
C VAL A 470 21.78 1.09 -30.58
#